data_dcdad367dbc39fee0121f4aac208f48e
#
_entry.id   dcdad367dbc39fee0121f4aac208f48e
#
_cell.length_a   1.000
_cell.length_b   1.000
_cell.length_c   1.000
_cell.angle_alpha   90.00
_cell.angle_beta   90.00
_cell.angle_gamma   90.00
#
_symmetry.space_group_name_H-M   'P 1'
#
loop_
_entity.id
_entity.type
_entity.pdbx_description
1 polymer ?
#
loop_
_entity_poly.entity_id
_entity_poly.type
_entity_poly.pdbx_seq_one_letter_code
_entity_poly.pdbx_strand_id
1 'polypeptide(L)'
;EMQRSLVGSEMCIRDRWVIARKRWREVLTYGWLAVIVCTLVVLPWGLAIAQREPDFWRYFFWVEHIQRFAEKDAQHKAPFWYYIPFLIAGSLPWLALLPGALKRGWLERDEARGALYLLGWVAMPFLFFSIAKGKLPTYILPCFAPLSILMARYALEAAKTGAKALRINGMINLGVGLLGLIAVLVVSPWAFMHKPVWTKIELYKCLLAAIAFAVWAMMGWLAMKDSGRRWSLAALCPLGLALLVGFAIPDRVIDSKQPQFLVDIVSESLQPSRYVLTNNVGIAGGLAWELKRSDIIMFDKQGELKYGLDWPDAQGSFVSQAGFADWLAAHRQQGPVSLVLLMDKGESMLDLPLPKPDNAYELGRVVFLQYLPQ
;
A
#
# COMPACT_ATOMS: atom_id res chain seq x y z
N GLU A 1 -0.61 -10.35 1.72
CA GLU A 1 -0.81 -10.34 0.23
C GLU A 1 0.47 -10.06 -0.55
N MET A 2 1.31 -9.10 -0.15
CA MET A 2 2.54 -8.72 -0.87
C MET A 2 3.58 -9.86 -0.92
N GLN A 3 3.76 -10.63 0.14
CA GLN A 3 4.69 -11.80 0.14
C GLN A 3 4.22 -12.94 -0.77
N ARG A 4 2.91 -13.15 -0.90
CA ARG A 4 2.32 -14.21 -1.73
C ARG A 4 2.54 -13.97 -3.23
N SER A 5 2.47 -12.71 -3.66
CA SER A 5 2.68 -12.31 -5.06
C SER A 5 4.14 -12.37 -5.48
N LEU A 6 5.07 -12.11 -4.56
CA LEU A 6 6.51 -12.16 -4.81
C LEU A 6 6.99 -13.59 -5.14
N VAL A 7 6.57 -14.58 -4.37
CA VAL A 7 7.01 -15.98 -4.56
C VAL A 7 6.59 -16.52 -5.93
N GLY A 8 5.35 -16.31 -6.36
CA GLY A 8 4.87 -16.76 -7.66
C GLY A 8 5.59 -16.10 -8.84
N SER A 9 5.88 -14.80 -8.74
CA SER A 9 6.59 -14.06 -9.80
C SER A 9 8.06 -14.43 -9.89
N GLU A 10 8.75 -14.65 -8.78
CA GLU A 10 10.16 -15.07 -8.76
C GLU A 10 10.36 -16.46 -9.37
N MET A 11 9.49 -17.40 -9.08
CA MET A 11 9.54 -18.73 -9.69
C MET A 11 9.40 -18.65 -11.21
N CYS A 12 8.42 -17.92 -11.73
CA CYS A 12 8.22 -17.77 -13.18
C CYS A 12 9.41 -17.10 -13.89
N ILE A 13 10.05 -16.12 -13.26
CA ILE A 13 11.23 -15.43 -13.79
C ILE A 13 12.41 -16.39 -13.93
N ARG A 14 12.71 -17.11 -12.85
CA ARG A 14 13.81 -18.05 -12.82
C ARG A 14 13.61 -19.19 -13.83
N ASP A 15 12.43 -19.76 -13.86
CA ASP A 15 12.15 -20.92 -14.71
C ASP A 15 12.28 -20.60 -16.20
N ARG A 16 11.77 -19.45 -16.64
CA ARG A 16 11.92 -19.02 -18.03
C ARG A 16 13.37 -18.70 -18.41
N TRP A 17 14.13 -18.06 -17.51
CA TRP A 17 15.54 -17.82 -17.73
C TRP A 17 16.33 -19.14 -17.83
N VAL A 18 16.03 -20.08 -16.92
CA VAL A 18 16.65 -21.44 -16.93
C VAL A 18 16.35 -22.18 -18.23
N ILE A 19 15.10 -22.13 -18.71
CA ILE A 19 14.70 -22.75 -19.98
C ILE A 19 15.42 -22.08 -21.15
N ALA A 20 15.40 -20.74 -21.22
CA ALA A 20 16.05 -19.96 -22.27
C ALA A 20 17.56 -20.22 -22.36
N ARG A 21 18.22 -20.42 -21.23
CA ARG A 21 19.67 -20.73 -21.14
C ARG A 21 20.01 -22.23 -21.12
N LYS A 22 19.00 -23.11 -21.28
CA LYS A 22 19.14 -24.58 -21.26
C LYS A 22 19.83 -25.12 -19.98
N ARG A 23 19.64 -24.40 -18.86
CA ARG A 23 20.23 -24.76 -17.55
C ARG A 23 19.30 -25.59 -16.66
N TRP A 24 18.28 -26.23 -17.22
CA TRP A 24 17.29 -27.03 -16.50
C TRP A 24 17.91 -28.17 -15.69
N ARG A 25 19.08 -28.67 -16.09
CA ARG A 25 19.82 -29.69 -15.31
C ARG A 25 20.20 -29.19 -13.93
N GLU A 26 20.59 -27.94 -13.77
CA GLU A 26 20.93 -27.36 -12.47
C GLU A 26 19.70 -27.27 -11.53
N VAL A 27 18.53 -26.97 -12.08
CA VAL A 27 17.28 -27.01 -11.31
C VAL A 27 16.96 -28.43 -10.86
N LEU A 28 17.15 -29.42 -11.73
CA LEU A 28 16.96 -30.83 -11.35
C LEU A 28 18.02 -31.29 -10.35
N THR A 29 19.25 -30.77 -10.44
CA THR A 29 20.34 -31.20 -9.53
C THR A 29 20.22 -30.58 -8.14
N TYR A 30 19.80 -29.30 -8.04
CA TYR A 30 19.78 -28.56 -6.75
C TYR A 30 18.38 -28.25 -6.25
N GLY A 31 17.35 -28.28 -7.13
CA GLY A 31 15.98 -27.88 -6.79
C GLY A 31 15.35 -28.76 -5.71
N TRP A 32 15.62 -30.09 -5.75
CA TRP A 32 15.13 -31.00 -4.73
C TRP A 32 15.67 -30.66 -3.33
N LEU A 33 16.97 -30.25 -3.24
CA LEU A 33 17.55 -29.81 -1.98
C LEU A 33 16.84 -28.57 -1.43
N ALA A 34 16.56 -27.60 -2.29
CA ALA A 34 15.79 -26.40 -1.91
C ALA A 34 14.38 -26.77 -1.42
N VAL A 35 13.70 -27.71 -2.09
CA VAL A 35 12.38 -28.20 -1.67
C VAL A 35 12.46 -28.87 -0.31
N ILE A 36 13.44 -29.78 -0.10
CA ILE A 36 13.61 -30.45 1.20
C ILE A 36 13.87 -29.45 2.32
N VAL A 37 14.81 -28.51 2.14
CA VAL A 37 15.14 -27.52 3.16
C VAL A 37 13.92 -26.62 3.46
N CYS A 38 13.23 -26.16 2.43
CA CYS A 38 12.01 -25.37 2.60
C CYS A 38 10.94 -26.16 3.38
N THR A 39 10.72 -27.42 3.00
CA THR A 39 9.75 -28.29 3.67
C THR A 39 10.13 -28.51 5.14
N LEU A 40 11.39 -28.81 5.43
CA LEU A 40 11.84 -29.03 6.81
C LEU A 40 11.66 -27.78 7.69
N VAL A 41 11.89 -26.58 7.14
CA VAL A 41 11.70 -25.32 7.87
C VAL A 41 10.22 -25.01 8.10
N VAL A 42 9.36 -25.28 7.12
CA VAL A 42 7.93 -24.96 7.18
C VAL A 42 7.11 -26.03 7.90
N LEU A 43 7.56 -27.30 7.85
CA LEU A 43 6.81 -28.46 8.33
C LEU A 43 6.38 -28.37 9.81
N PRO A 44 7.23 -27.94 10.78
CA PRO A 44 6.82 -27.87 12.18
C PRO A 44 5.62 -26.95 12.38
N TRP A 45 5.68 -25.74 11.77
CA TRP A 45 4.57 -24.80 11.81
C TRP A 45 3.35 -25.34 11.05
N GLY A 46 3.59 -25.93 9.87
CA GLY A 46 2.54 -26.48 9.02
C GLY A 46 1.75 -27.60 9.69
N LEU A 47 2.42 -28.45 10.46
CA LEU A 47 1.77 -29.50 11.25
C LEU A 47 1.00 -28.92 12.44
N ALA A 48 1.59 -27.97 13.15
CA ALA A 48 0.94 -27.33 14.29
C ALA A 48 -0.36 -26.62 13.89
N ILE A 49 -0.35 -25.86 12.77
CA ILE A 49 -1.57 -25.20 12.30
C ILE A 49 -2.60 -26.19 11.77
N ALA A 50 -2.18 -27.28 11.11
CA ALA A 50 -3.11 -28.31 10.64
C ALA A 50 -3.82 -29.06 11.80
N GLN A 51 -3.13 -29.22 12.93
CA GLN A 51 -3.71 -29.82 14.14
C GLN A 51 -4.68 -28.86 14.84
N ARG A 52 -4.32 -27.55 14.89
CA ARG A 52 -5.15 -26.53 15.51
C ARG A 52 -6.38 -26.22 14.65
N GLU A 53 -6.20 -26.05 13.35
CA GLU A 53 -7.21 -25.64 12.39
C GLU A 53 -7.21 -26.58 11.17
N PRO A 54 -8.00 -27.67 11.20
CA PRO A 54 -7.99 -28.67 10.13
C PRO A 54 -8.34 -28.13 8.73
N ASP A 55 -9.16 -27.07 8.64
CA ASP A 55 -9.57 -26.43 7.37
C ASP A 55 -8.55 -25.42 6.85
N PHE A 56 -7.50 -25.09 7.63
CA PHE A 56 -6.53 -24.04 7.28
C PHE A 56 -5.92 -24.23 5.89
N TRP A 57 -5.47 -25.44 5.56
CA TRP A 57 -4.78 -25.68 4.28
C TRP A 57 -5.73 -25.57 3.09
N ARG A 58 -6.99 -26.02 3.24
CA ARG A 58 -8.01 -25.85 2.23
C ARG A 58 -8.29 -24.36 2.01
N TYR A 59 -8.50 -23.59 3.10
CA TYR A 59 -8.70 -22.16 3.02
C TYR A 59 -7.52 -21.48 2.37
N PHE A 60 -6.28 -21.75 2.84
CA PHE A 60 -5.06 -21.12 2.37
C PHE A 60 -4.80 -21.39 0.87
N PHE A 61 -4.80 -22.66 0.44
CA PHE A 61 -4.48 -22.98 -0.95
C PHE A 61 -5.65 -22.76 -1.90
N TRP A 62 -6.85 -23.22 -1.54
CA TRP A 62 -7.97 -23.18 -2.45
C TRP A 62 -8.68 -21.83 -2.45
N VAL A 63 -9.15 -21.35 -1.28
CA VAL A 63 -9.93 -20.12 -1.20
C VAL A 63 -9.06 -18.90 -1.50
N GLU A 64 -7.93 -18.75 -0.81
CA GLU A 64 -7.08 -17.56 -0.91
C GLU A 64 -6.23 -17.49 -2.18
N HIS A 65 -5.85 -18.59 -2.80
CA HIS A 65 -5.00 -18.57 -3.97
C HIS A 65 -5.73 -18.88 -5.27
N ILE A 66 -6.59 -19.91 -5.30
CA ILE A 66 -7.22 -20.35 -6.55
C ILE A 66 -8.57 -19.64 -6.74
N GLN A 67 -9.45 -19.73 -5.77
CA GLN A 67 -10.80 -19.17 -5.87
C GLN A 67 -10.76 -17.65 -5.99
N ARG A 68 -10.00 -16.98 -5.13
CA ARG A 68 -9.84 -15.51 -5.13
C ARG A 68 -9.20 -14.97 -6.42
N PHE A 69 -8.31 -15.74 -7.07
CA PHE A 69 -7.76 -15.38 -8.38
C PHE A 69 -8.82 -15.49 -9.51
N ALA A 70 -9.72 -16.46 -9.40
CA ALA A 70 -10.74 -16.77 -10.40
C ALA A 70 -12.06 -15.99 -10.20
N GLU A 71 -12.34 -15.51 -8.98
CA GLU A 71 -13.61 -14.88 -8.62
C GLU A 71 -13.91 -13.61 -9.43
N LYS A 72 -15.20 -13.50 -9.79
CA LYS A 72 -15.73 -12.31 -10.49
C LYS A 72 -15.85 -11.09 -9.57
N ASP A 73 -15.87 -11.27 -8.26
CA ASP A 73 -16.06 -10.22 -7.24
C ASP A 73 -14.75 -9.76 -6.56
N ALA A 74 -13.63 -9.84 -7.29
CA ALA A 74 -12.36 -9.32 -6.80
C ALA A 74 -12.48 -7.84 -6.39
N GLN A 75 -12.07 -7.53 -5.16
CA GLN A 75 -11.91 -6.15 -4.72
C GLN A 75 -10.88 -5.45 -5.62
N HIS A 76 -11.07 -4.13 -5.86
CA HIS A 76 -10.16 -3.32 -6.68
C HIS A 76 -10.02 -3.77 -8.15
N LYS A 77 -11.15 -4.04 -8.83
CA LYS A 77 -11.15 -4.31 -10.28
C LYS A 77 -10.57 -3.12 -11.05
N ALA A 78 -9.63 -3.40 -11.94
CA ALA A 78 -9.04 -2.39 -12.80
C ALA A 78 -8.68 -2.97 -14.18
N PRO A 79 -8.60 -2.14 -15.23
CA PRO A 79 -8.29 -2.58 -16.59
C PRO A 79 -6.88 -3.17 -16.69
N PHE A 80 -6.59 -3.93 -17.78
CA PHE A 80 -5.30 -4.59 -17.95
C PHE A 80 -4.10 -3.63 -18.02
N TRP A 81 -4.31 -2.40 -18.49
CA TRP A 81 -3.28 -1.36 -18.59
C TRP A 81 -3.04 -0.59 -17.27
N TYR A 82 -3.74 -0.95 -16.22
CA TYR A 82 -3.70 -0.27 -14.92
C TYR A 82 -2.28 0.03 -14.41
N TYR A 83 -1.33 -0.87 -14.63
CA TYR A 83 0.02 -0.70 -14.12
C TYR A 83 0.92 0.20 -14.97
N ILE A 84 0.54 0.56 -16.20
CA ILE A 84 1.34 1.43 -17.07
C ILE A 84 1.60 2.80 -16.40
N PRO A 85 0.57 3.54 -15.92
CA PRO A 85 0.80 4.80 -15.21
C PRO A 85 1.69 4.67 -13.98
N PHE A 86 1.53 3.58 -13.21
CA PHE A 86 2.35 3.34 -12.03
C PHE A 86 3.80 2.99 -12.37
N LEU A 87 4.03 2.25 -13.45
CA LEU A 87 5.39 1.98 -13.93
C LEU A 87 6.09 3.27 -14.39
N ILE A 88 5.37 4.13 -15.11
CA ILE A 88 5.87 5.44 -15.55
C ILE A 88 6.19 6.32 -14.33
N ALA A 89 5.23 6.50 -13.42
CA ALA A 89 5.41 7.34 -12.23
C ALA A 89 6.52 6.81 -11.31
N GLY A 90 6.55 5.50 -11.06
CA GLY A 90 7.58 4.86 -10.24
C GLY A 90 8.97 4.82 -10.87
N SER A 91 9.08 5.07 -12.19
CA SER A 91 10.37 5.24 -12.86
C SER A 91 11.00 6.63 -12.64
N LEU A 92 10.27 7.57 -12.03
CA LEU A 92 10.85 8.84 -11.61
C LEU A 92 11.86 8.61 -10.46
N PRO A 93 12.96 9.35 -10.46
CA PRO A 93 13.33 10.48 -11.33
C PRO A 93 14.07 10.08 -12.62
N TRP A 94 14.04 8.82 -13.05
CA TRP A 94 14.82 8.29 -14.18
C TRP A 94 13.98 7.96 -15.42
N LEU A 95 12.80 8.52 -15.53
CA LEU A 95 11.79 8.16 -16.55
C LEU A 95 12.33 8.23 -17.99
N ALA A 96 13.13 9.24 -18.35
CA ALA A 96 13.66 9.37 -19.70
C ALA A 96 14.65 8.25 -20.08
N LEU A 97 15.21 7.57 -19.10
CA LEU A 97 16.14 6.46 -19.34
C LEU A 97 15.41 5.14 -19.62
N LEU A 98 14.14 5.02 -19.23
CA LEU A 98 13.36 3.79 -19.32
C LEU A 98 13.35 3.18 -20.74
N PRO A 99 13.01 3.91 -21.81
CA PRO A 99 12.99 3.34 -23.16
C PRO A 99 14.36 2.86 -23.63
N GLY A 100 15.40 3.66 -23.37
CA GLY A 100 16.78 3.33 -23.74
C GLY A 100 17.33 2.13 -22.97
N ALA A 101 17.01 2.04 -21.67
CA ALA A 101 17.40 0.93 -20.81
C ALA A 101 16.78 -0.41 -21.26
N LEU A 102 15.48 -0.41 -21.57
CA LEU A 102 14.77 -1.59 -22.06
C LEU A 102 15.27 -2.01 -23.45
N LYS A 103 15.43 -1.05 -24.37
CA LYS A 103 15.96 -1.32 -25.71
C LYS A 103 17.36 -1.91 -25.64
N ARG A 104 18.23 -1.33 -24.85
CA ARG A 104 19.60 -1.81 -24.66
C ARG A 104 19.64 -3.19 -24.03
N GLY A 105 18.89 -3.38 -22.93
CA GLY A 105 18.77 -4.70 -22.29
C GLY A 105 18.33 -5.78 -23.26
N TRP A 106 17.44 -5.45 -24.18
CA TRP A 106 16.99 -6.37 -25.25
C TRP A 106 18.06 -6.66 -26.28
N LEU A 107 18.81 -5.65 -26.74
CA LEU A 107 19.88 -5.83 -27.70
C LEU A 107 21.04 -6.66 -27.13
N GLU A 108 21.35 -6.46 -25.84
CA GLU A 108 22.43 -7.16 -25.14
C GLU A 108 21.99 -8.50 -24.48
N ARG A 109 20.74 -8.95 -24.68
CA ARG A 109 20.16 -10.10 -24.00
C ARG A 109 20.97 -11.39 -24.10
N ASP A 110 21.70 -11.56 -25.21
CA ASP A 110 22.50 -12.76 -25.47
C ASP A 110 23.97 -12.61 -25.06
N GLU A 111 24.51 -11.41 -25.12
CA GLU A 111 25.91 -11.08 -24.82
C GLU A 111 26.12 -10.77 -23.34
N ALA A 112 25.28 -9.92 -22.76
CA ALA A 112 25.42 -9.51 -21.38
C ALA A 112 24.84 -10.53 -20.41
N ARG A 113 25.68 -11.10 -19.56
CA ARG A 113 25.25 -11.99 -18.49
C ARG A 113 24.20 -11.29 -17.62
N GLY A 114 23.01 -11.87 -17.55
CA GLY A 114 21.90 -11.37 -16.72
C GLY A 114 20.95 -10.35 -17.38
N ALA A 115 21.23 -9.81 -18.59
CA ALA A 115 20.29 -8.87 -19.22
C ALA A 115 18.93 -9.49 -19.50
N LEU A 116 18.90 -10.71 -20.05
CA LEU A 116 17.68 -11.47 -20.26
C LEU A 116 16.94 -11.77 -18.95
N TYR A 117 17.67 -12.07 -17.88
CA TYR A 117 17.08 -12.30 -16.55
C TYR A 117 16.41 -11.05 -16.01
N LEU A 118 17.08 -9.89 -16.07
CA LEU A 118 16.51 -8.62 -15.62
C LEU A 118 15.27 -8.22 -16.43
N LEU A 119 15.29 -8.39 -17.75
CA LEU A 119 14.12 -8.15 -18.60
C LEU A 119 12.95 -9.09 -18.25
N GLY A 120 13.24 -10.36 -18.04
CA GLY A 120 12.25 -11.32 -17.57
C GLY A 120 11.66 -10.94 -16.22
N TRP A 121 12.51 -10.45 -15.32
CA TRP A 121 12.09 -10.00 -13.98
C TRP A 121 11.23 -8.71 -14.03
N VAL A 122 11.43 -7.83 -14.99
CA VAL A 122 10.50 -6.71 -15.24
C VAL A 122 9.20 -7.20 -15.85
N ALA A 123 9.29 -8.02 -16.91
CA ALA A 123 8.13 -8.38 -17.73
C ALA A 123 7.15 -9.32 -17.03
N MET A 124 7.67 -10.32 -16.29
CA MET A 124 6.82 -11.38 -15.74
C MET A 124 5.84 -10.90 -14.67
N PRO A 125 6.26 -10.18 -13.60
CA PRO A 125 5.31 -9.68 -12.62
C PRO A 125 4.35 -8.66 -13.25
N PHE A 126 4.85 -7.80 -14.15
CA PHE A 126 4.01 -6.83 -14.84
C PHE A 126 2.89 -7.49 -15.64
N LEU A 127 3.19 -8.50 -16.44
CA LEU A 127 2.20 -9.23 -17.24
C LEU A 127 1.26 -10.06 -16.35
N PHE A 128 1.81 -10.77 -15.39
CA PHE A 128 1.03 -11.60 -14.47
C PHE A 128 -0.05 -10.78 -13.74
N PHE A 129 0.34 -9.67 -13.12
CA PHE A 129 -0.61 -8.82 -12.41
C PHE A 129 -1.51 -8.03 -13.35
N SER A 130 -1.08 -7.73 -14.59
CA SER A 130 -1.96 -7.10 -15.58
C SER A 130 -3.13 -8.00 -16.01
N ILE A 131 -2.94 -9.32 -16.00
CA ILE A 131 -3.99 -10.31 -16.31
C ILE A 131 -4.90 -10.53 -15.09
N ALA A 132 -4.37 -10.46 -13.87
CA ALA A 132 -5.16 -10.62 -12.64
C ALA A 132 -6.28 -9.59 -12.55
N LYS A 133 -7.46 -9.99 -12.03
CA LYS A 133 -8.65 -9.11 -11.94
C LYS A 133 -8.52 -8.07 -10.84
N GLY A 134 -8.12 -8.47 -9.64
CA GLY A 134 -7.85 -7.58 -8.52
C GLY A 134 -6.47 -6.95 -8.64
N LYS A 135 -6.35 -5.62 -8.56
CA LYS A 135 -5.11 -4.89 -8.80
C LYS A 135 -4.83 -3.89 -7.69
N LEU A 136 -3.61 -3.94 -7.15
CA LEU A 136 -3.08 -2.90 -6.26
C LEU A 136 -1.78 -2.34 -6.86
N PRO A 137 -1.50 -1.03 -6.74
CA PRO A 137 -0.29 -0.42 -7.29
C PRO A 137 1.00 -1.09 -6.82
N THR A 138 0.99 -1.60 -5.58
CA THR A 138 2.14 -2.23 -4.93
C THR A 138 2.56 -3.57 -5.54
N TYR A 139 1.71 -4.23 -6.33
CA TYR A 139 2.02 -5.55 -6.89
C TYR A 139 3.16 -5.51 -7.90
N ILE A 140 3.40 -4.37 -8.57
CA ILE A 140 4.52 -4.21 -9.50
C ILE A 140 5.81 -3.68 -8.85
N LEU A 141 5.86 -3.50 -7.53
CA LEU A 141 7.10 -3.10 -6.83
C LEU A 141 8.31 -3.98 -7.18
N PRO A 142 8.18 -5.32 -7.32
CA PRO A 142 9.29 -6.18 -7.71
C PRO A 142 9.90 -5.83 -9.07
N CYS A 143 9.15 -5.21 -9.98
CA CYS A 143 9.64 -4.80 -11.30
C CYS A 143 10.68 -3.67 -11.21
N PHE A 144 10.64 -2.84 -10.17
CA PHE A 144 11.51 -1.66 -10.07
C PHE A 144 12.96 -2.00 -9.73
N ALA A 145 13.24 -3.09 -9.01
CA ALA A 145 14.61 -3.50 -8.73
C ALA A 145 15.40 -3.81 -10.03
N PRO A 146 14.98 -4.75 -10.89
CA PRO A 146 15.67 -5.03 -12.15
C PRO A 146 15.62 -3.84 -13.12
N LEU A 147 14.54 -3.08 -13.12
CA LEU A 147 14.40 -1.87 -13.94
C LEU A 147 15.43 -0.81 -13.56
N SER A 148 15.65 -0.58 -12.27
CA SER A 148 16.67 0.35 -11.77
C SER A 148 18.08 -0.09 -12.17
N ILE A 149 18.38 -1.39 -12.16
CA ILE A 149 19.68 -1.91 -12.62
C ILE A 149 19.87 -1.65 -14.11
N LEU A 150 18.84 -1.92 -14.94
CA LEU A 150 18.88 -1.65 -16.38
C LEU A 150 19.06 -0.15 -16.68
N MET A 151 18.32 0.72 -15.97
CA MET A 151 18.43 2.18 -16.10
C MET A 151 19.78 2.69 -15.65
N ALA A 152 20.34 2.19 -14.54
CA ALA A 152 21.67 2.58 -14.08
C ALA A 152 22.77 2.20 -15.08
N ARG A 153 22.72 1.00 -15.63
CA ARG A 153 23.66 0.57 -16.69
C ARG A 153 23.60 1.50 -17.91
N TYR A 154 22.37 1.79 -18.38
CA TYR A 154 22.17 2.71 -19.49
C TYR A 154 22.63 4.14 -19.16
N ALA A 155 22.36 4.66 -17.96
CA ALA A 155 22.76 5.98 -17.51
C ALA A 155 24.28 6.15 -17.52
N LEU A 156 25.02 5.17 -16.98
CA LEU A 156 26.49 5.20 -16.94
C LEU A 156 27.11 5.26 -18.33
N GLU A 157 26.52 4.58 -19.30
CA GLU A 157 27.02 4.67 -20.69
C GLU A 157 26.57 5.95 -21.37
N ALA A 158 25.33 6.37 -21.17
CA ALA A 158 24.83 7.64 -21.68
C ALA A 158 25.71 8.81 -21.18
N ALA A 159 26.22 8.73 -19.94
CA ALA A 159 27.15 9.71 -19.39
C ALA A 159 28.51 9.72 -20.10
N LYS A 160 29.01 8.55 -20.54
CA LYS A 160 30.28 8.43 -21.28
C LYS A 160 30.13 8.90 -22.75
N THR A 161 28.99 8.60 -23.36
CA THR A 161 28.77 8.91 -24.80
C THR A 161 28.12 10.27 -25.01
N GLY A 162 27.80 11.03 -23.97
CA GLY A 162 27.11 12.31 -24.07
C GLY A 162 25.67 12.21 -24.59
N ALA A 163 25.00 11.10 -24.34
CA ALA A 163 23.67 10.86 -24.87
C ALA A 163 22.64 11.87 -24.37
N LYS A 164 21.79 12.35 -25.29
CA LYS A 164 20.71 13.33 -25.01
C LYS A 164 19.72 12.88 -23.95
N ALA A 165 19.62 11.57 -23.69
CA ALA A 165 18.70 10.99 -22.72
C ALA A 165 18.86 11.57 -21.30
N LEU A 166 20.10 11.84 -20.84
CA LEU A 166 20.35 12.41 -19.52
C LEU A 166 19.86 13.86 -19.41
N ARG A 167 20.02 14.66 -20.47
CA ARG A 167 19.50 16.02 -20.52
C ARG A 167 17.98 16.02 -20.54
N ILE A 168 17.35 15.14 -21.34
CA ILE A 168 15.90 14.97 -21.38
C ILE A 168 15.39 14.54 -19.99
N ASN A 169 16.12 13.66 -19.30
CA ASN A 169 15.76 13.25 -17.94
C ASN A 169 15.74 14.44 -16.97
N GLY A 170 16.73 15.32 -17.05
CA GLY A 170 16.75 16.57 -16.27
C GLY A 170 15.57 17.49 -16.61
N MET A 171 15.22 17.62 -17.91
CA MET A 171 14.05 18.40 -18.37
C MET A 171 12.73 17.84 -17.82
N ILE A 172 12.55 16.53 -17.85
CA ILE A 172 11.34 15.87 -17.29
C ILE A 172 11.25 16.16 -15.79
N ASN A 173 12.34 16.02 -15.05
CA ASN A 173 12.33 16.29 -13.61
C ASN A 173 12.07 17.76 -13.29
N LEU A 174 12.62 18.69 -14.05
CA LEU A 174 12.29 20.12 -13.94
C LEU A 174 10.77 20.32 -14.17
N GLY A 175 10.23 19.73 -15.23
CA GLY A 175 8.78 19.80 -15.54
C GLY A 175 7.92 19.23 -14.42
N VAL A 176 8.28 18.06 -13.87
CA VAL A 176 7.56 17.44 -12.74
C VAL A 176 7.59 18.34 -11.51
N GLY A 177 8.75 18.90 -11.16
CA GLY A 177 8.86 19.81 -10.03
C GLY A 177 8.02 21.09 -10.21
N LEU A 178 8.07 21.70 -11.40
CA LEU A 178 7.27 22.88 -11.71
C LEU A 178 5.75 22.59 -11.72
N LEU A 179 5.33 21.47 -12.32
CA LEU A 179 3.92 21.06 -12.31
C LEU A 179 3.44 20.79 -10.89
N GLY A 180 4.26 20.13 -10.06
CA GLY A 180 3.94 19.92 -8.66
C GLY A 180 3.81 21.22 -7.87
N LEU A 181 4.71 22.20 -8.11
CA LEU A 181 4.65 23.51 -7.50
C LEU A 181 3.37 24.27 -7.92
N ILE A 182 3.03 24.25 -9.20
CA ILE A 182 1.79 24.84 -9.72
C ILE A 182 0.58 24.14 -9.07
N ALA A 183 0.59 22.81 -8.98
CA ALA A 183 -0.50 22.08 -8.34
C ALA A 183 -0.69 22.49 -6.87
N VAL A 184 0.39 22.63 -6.10
CA VAL A 184 0.34 23.15 -4.72
C VAL A 184 -0.27 24.54 -4.66
N LEU A 185 0.12 25.44 -5.56
CA LEU A 185 -0.44 26.80 -5.61
C LEU A 185 -1.93 26.81 -5.96
N VAL A 186 -2.36 25.95 -6.88
CA VAL A 186 -3.76 25.81 -7.30
C VAL A 186 -4.66 25.30 -6.16
N VAL A 187 -4.14 24.48 -5.26
CA VAL A 187 -4.92 23.93 -4.11
C VAL A 187 -4.56 24.60 -2.78
N SER A 188 -3.80 25.69 -2.80
CA SER A 188 -3.42 26.46 -1.61
C SER A 188 -4.61 27.14 -0.96
N PRO A 189 -4.49 27.66 0.27
CA PRO A 189 -5.56 28.37 0.96
C PRO A 189 -6.06 29.64 0.23
N TRP A 190 -5.27 30.17 -0.71
CA TRP A 190 -5.61 31.32 -1.55
C TRP A 190 -6.02 30.93 -2.97
N ALA A 191 -6.25 29.66 -3.21
CA ALA A 191 -6.55 29.14 -4.53
C ALA A 191 -7.83 29.74 -5.12
N PHE A 192 -7.82 29.90 -6.44
CA PHE A 192 -9.00 30.24 -7.22
C PHE A 192 -10.05 29.13 -7.24
N MET A 193 -9.71 27.92 -6.79
CA MET A 193 -10.62 26.78 -6.73
C MET A 193 -11.39 26.78 -5.40
N HIS A 194 -12.68 26.46 -5.48
CA HIS A 194 -13.65 26.55 -4.37
C HIS A 194 -13.40 25.57 -3.20
N LYS A 195 -12.41 24.68 -3.28
CA LYS A 195 -12.10 23.69 -2.23
C LYS A 195 -10.58 23.59 -2.02
N PRO A 196 -9.99 24.47 -1.23
CA PRO A 196 -8.58 24.35 -0.88
C PRO A 196 -8.33 23.04 -0.12
N VAL A 197 -7.18 22.45 -0.35
CA VAL A 197 -6.75 21.22 0.32
C VAL A 197 -6.25 21.52 1.73
N TRP A 198 -5.49 22.63 1.89
CA TRP A 198 -5.02 23.14 3.18
C TRP A 198 -5.85 24.32 3.65
N THR A 199 -6.02 24.45 4.95
CA THR A 199 -6.61 25.62 5.59
C THR A 199 -5.58 26.74 5.77
N LYS A 200 -6.03 27.95 6.14
CA LYS A 200 -5.12 29.08 6.41
C LYS A 200 -4.20 28.80 7.62
N ILE A 201 -4.66 28.00 8.57
CA ILE A 201 -3.88 27.61 9.74
C ILE A 201 -2.76 26.64 9.35
N GLU A 202 -2.99 25.82 8.33
CA GLU A 202 -2.03 24.84 7.81
C GLU A 202 -1.08 25.40 6.73
N LEU A 203 -0.91 26.72 6.68
CA LEU A 203 -0.03 27.37 5.72
C LEU A 203 1.39 26.77 5.70
N TYR A 204 1.92 26.43 6.86
CA TYR A 204 3.24 25.81 6.96
C TYR A 204 3.32 24.46 6.21
N LYS A 205 2.24 23.65 6.19
CA LYS A 205 2.17 22.39 5.44
C LYS A 205 2.19 22.64 3.94
N CYS A 206 1.44 23.64 3.48
CA CYS A 206 1.44 24.08 2.09
C CYS A 206 2.84 24.56 1.67
N LEU A 207 3.54 25.32 2.51
CA LEU A 207 4.92 25.76 2.27
C LEU A 207 5.90 24.59 2.20
N LEU A 208 5.79 23.59 3.09
CA LEU A 208 6.62 22.39 3.04
C LEU A 208 6.42 21.62 1.74
N ALA A 209 5.17 21.47 1.27
CA ALA A 209 4.87 20.86 -0.02
C ALA A 209 5.48 21.67 -1.18
N ALA A 210 5.37 23.00 -1.15
CA ALA A 210 5.97 23.87 -2.15
C ALA A 210 7.49 23.77 -2.17
N ILE A 211 8.16 23.76 -1.00
CA ILE A 211 9.62 23.56 -0.88
C ILE A 211 10.02 22.21 -1.45
N ALA A 212 9.28 21.13 -1.18
CA ALA A 212 9.59 19.82 -1.70
C ALA A 212 9.61 19.80 -3.24
N PHE A 213 8.61 20.39 -3.89
CA PHE A 213 8.56 20.49 -5.35
C PHE A 213 9.55 21.51 -5.93
N ALA A 214 9.86 22.59 -5.22
CA ALA A 214 10.91 23.52 -5.61
C ALA A 214 12.30 22.86 -5.60
N VAL A 215 12.61 22.05 -4.59
CA VAL A 215 13.82 21.22 -4.53
C VAL A 215 13.85 20.25 -5.72
N TRP A 216 12.74 19.59 -6.03
CA TRP A 216 12.65 18.71 -7.19
C TRP A 216 12.98 19.46 -8.49
N ALA A 217 12.34 20.61 -8.73
CA ALA A 217 12.60 21.43 -9.92
C ALA A 217 14.05 21.89 -10.00
N MET A 218 14.63 22.34 -8.89
CA MET A 218 16.01 22.81 -8.81
C MET A 218 17.00 21.69 -9.15
N MET A 219 16.84 20.49 -8.56
CA MET A 219 17.70 19.35 -8.85
C MET A 219 17.56 18.89 -10.31
N GLY A 220 16.34 18.88 -10.85
CA GLY A 220 16.09 18.60 -12.27
C GLY A 220 16.77 19.61 -13.20
N TRP A 221 16.71 20.90 -12.87
CA TRP A 221 17.36 21.96 -13.61
C TRP A 221 18.90 21.83 -13.59
N LEU A 222 19.49 21.56 -12.42
CA LEU A 222 20.93 21.35 -12.27
C LEU A 222 21.40 20.13 -13.09
N ALA A 223 20.65 19.02 -13.02
CA ALA A 223 20.93 17.81 -13.80
C ALA A 223 20.82 18.06 -15.32
N MET A 224 19.87 18.91 -15.76
CA MET A 224 19.69 19.28 -17.16
C MET A 224 20.84 20.17 -17.67
N LYS A 225 21.25 21.18 -16.88
CA LYS A 225 22.25 22.22 -17.30
C LYS A 225 23.63 21.64 -17.57
N ASP A 226 24.04 20.66 -16.77
CA ASP A 226 25.33 19.96 -16.93
C ASP A 226 25.06 18.42 -16.88
N SER A 227 24.39 17.93 -17.90
CA SER A 227 23.99 16.51 -17.97
C SER A 227 25.19 15.55 -18.12
N GLY A 228 26.37 16.01 -18.45
CA GLY A 228 27.57 15.17 -18.49
C GLY A 228 28.15 14.88 -17.11
N ARG A 229 28.15 15.87 -16.20
CA ARG A 229 28.77 15.77 -14.87
C ARG A 229 27.75 15.66 -13.74
N ARG A 230 26.61 16.34 -13.88
CA ARG A 230 25.62 16.50 -12.80
C ARG A 230 24.33 15.69 -12.99
N TRP A 231 24.29 14.78 -13.96
CA TRP A 231 23.11 13.95 -14.22
C TRP A 231 22.62 13.17 -12.98
N SER A 232 23.56 12.77 -12.11
CA SER A 232 23.26 12.02 -10.88
C SER A 232 22.48 12.84 -9.85
N LEU A 233 22.50 14.20 -9.93
CA LEU A 233 21.68 15.05 -9.05
C LEU A 233 20.18 14.80 -9.23
N ALA A 234 19.76 14.20 -10.34
CA ALA A 234 18.38 13.75 -10.50
C ALA A 234 17.93 12.78 -9.40
N ALA A 235 18.85 12.01 -8.79
CA ALA A 235 18.55 11.15 -7.66
C ALA A 235 18.02 11.92 -6.44
N LEU A 236 18.38 13.18 -6.29
CA LEU A 236 17.96 14.05 -5.18
C LEU A 236 16.58 14.70 -5.41
N CYS A 237 16.03 14.60 -6.63
CA CYS A 237 14.70 15.16 -6.93
C CYS A 237 13.63 14.73 -5.93
N PRO A 238 13.42 13.43 -5.65
CA PRO A 238 12.37 12.99 -4.73
C PRO A 238 12.70 13.21 -3.25
N LEU A 239 13.92 13.65 -2.90
CA LEU A 239 14.37 13.75 -1.50
C LEU A 239 13.50 14.73 -0.71
N GLY A 240 13.17 15.88 -1.29
CA GLY A 240 12.30 16.87 -0.63
C GLY A 240 10.93 16.26 -0.29
N LEU A 241 10.31 15.55 -1.22
CA LEU A 241 9.05 14.84 -0.96
C LEU A 241 9.22 13.74 0.10
N ALA A 242 10.26 12.92 -0.01
CA ALA A 242 10.50 11.82 0.93
C ALA A 242 10.65 12.30 2.38
N LEU A 243 11.31 13.45 2.58
CA LEU A 243 11.54 14.01 3.92
C LEU A 243 10.35 14.82 4.46
N LEU A 244 9.61 15.49 3.60
CA LEU A 244 8.61 16.49 4.00
C LEU A 244 7.16 16.03 3.86
N VAL A 245 6.89 14.96 3.09
CA VAL A 245 5.51 14.51 2.81
C VAL A 245 4.72 14.22 4.10
N GLY A 246 5.32 13.57 5.07
CA GLY A 246 4.64 13.25 6.34
C GLY A 246 4.18 14.49 7.12
N PHE A 247 4.92 15.59 6.99
CA PHE A 247 4.60 16.87 7.64
C PHE A 247 3.73 17.79 6.78
N ALA A 248 3.60 17.50 5.48
CA ALA A 248 2.85 18.31 4.52
C ALA A 248 1.40 17.82 4.31
N ILE A 249 1.04 16.64 4.81
CA ILE A 249 -0.30 16.08 4.66
C ILE A 249 -1.31 16.97 5.42
N PRO A 250 -2.42 17.40 4.78
CA PRO A 250 -3.46 18.18 5.45
C PRO A 250 -4.14 17.40 6.57
N ASP A 251 -4.50 18.07 7.68
CA ASP A 251 -5.19 17.42 8.81
C ASP A 251 -6.50 16.77 8.36
N ARG A 252 -7.24 17.41 7.47
CA ARG A 252 -8.46 16.85 6.88
C ARG A 252 -8.26 15.45 6.27
N VAL A 253 -7.08 15.16 5.68
CA VAL A 253 -6.78 13.85 5.10
C VAL A 253 -6.47 12.85 6.20
N ILE A 254 -5.73 13.29 7.22
CA ILE A 254 -5.36 12.47 8.37
C ILE A 254 -6.61 12.13 9.19
N ASP A 255 -7.39 13.12 9.59
CA ASP A 255 -8.60 12.98 10.40
C ASP A 255 -9.68 12.12 9.74
N SER A 256 -9.68 12.08 8.40
CA SER A 256 -10.68 11.31 7.66
C SER A 256 -10.51 9.79 7.77
N LYS A 257 -9.39 9.29 8.30
CA LYS A 257 -9.06 7.85 8.28
C LYS A 257 -8.36 7.34 9.53
N GLN A 258 -7.77 8.22 10.34
CA GLN A 258 -7.04 7.82 11.55
C GLN A 258 -7.89 8.06 12.79
N PRO A 259 -8.05 7.07 13.67
CA PRO A 259 -8.81 7.24 14.90
C PRO A 259 -8.08 8.04 15.97
N GLN A 260 -6.76 8.25 15.84
CA GLN A 260 -5.91 8.82 16.87
C GLN A 260 -6.43 10.15 17.43
N PHE A 261 -6.73 11.12 16.57
CA PHE A 261 -7.23 12.43 17.02
C PHE A 261 -8.58 12.34 17.73
N LEU A 262 -9.48 11.46 17.24
CA LEU A 262 -10.74 11.23 17.93
C LEU A 262 -10.50 10.53 19.26
N VAL A 263 -9.62 9.53 19.30
CA VAL A 263 -9.28 8.79 20.54
C VAL A 263 -8.72 9.74 21.61
N ASP A 264 -7.84 10.68 21.21
CA ASP A 264 -7.28 11.69 22.12
C ASP A 264 -8.39 12.57 22.74
N ILE A 265 -9.37 13.00 21.91
CA ILE A 265 -10.49 13.84 22.37
C ILE A 265 -11.42 13.08 23.31
N VAL A 266 -11.72 11.83 23.01
CA VAL A 266 -12.67 11.02 23.79
C VAL A 266 -11.98 10.07 24.77
N SER A 267 -10.68 10.23 25.00
CA SER A 267 -9.84 9.31 25.80
C SER A 267 -10.40 9.07 27.20
N GLU A 268 -10.85 10.11 27.88
CA GLU A 268 -11.44 10.02 29.22
C GLU A 268 -12.70 9.13 29.25
N SER A 269 -13.47 9.12 28.18
CA SER A 269 -14.68 8.29 28.05
C SER A 269 -14.37 6.90 27.49
N LEU A 270 -13.37 6.78 26.62
CA LEU A 270 -13.03 5.55 25.90
C LEU A 270 -12.17 4.60 26.75
N GLN A 271 -11.18 5.13 27.51
CA GLN A 271 -10.28 4.35 28.34
C GLN A 271 -11.01 3.46 29.39
N PRO A 272 -12.01 3.96 30.14
CA PRO A 272 -12.72 3.15 31.13
C PRO A 272 -13.75 2.19 30.51
N SER A 273 -13.93 2.20 29.19
CA SER A 273 -14.93 1.35 28.52
C SER A 273 -14.60 -0.13 28.68
N ARG A 274 -15.55 -0.88 29.20
CA ARG A 274 -15.41 -2.34 29.36
C ARG A 274 -15.32 -3.01 27.98
N TYR A 275 -16.15 -2.59 27.04
CA TYR A 275 -16.20 -3.11 25.68
C TYR A 275 -15.97 -2.01 24.67
N VAL A 276 -15.07 -2.26 23.71
CA VAL A 276 -14.77 -1.36 22.61
C VAL A 276 -15.02 -2.08 21.29
N LEU A 277 -15.90 -1.53 20.46
CA LEU A 277 -16.29 -2.13 19.20
C LEU A 277 -15.94 -1.20 18.02
N THR A 278 -15.68 -1.79 16.85
CA THR A 278 -15.45 -1.03 15.61
C THR A 278 -15.86 -1.82 14.37
N ASN A 279 -16.30 -1.11 13.33
CA ASN A 279 -16.69 -1.69 12.04
C ASN A 279 -15.54 -1.73 11.00
N ASN A 280 -14.33 -1.38 11.38
CA ASN A 280 -13.21 -1.27 10.45
C ASN A 280 -11.92 -1.86 11.04
N VAL A 281 -11.28 -2.78 10.30
CA VAL A 281 -10.05 -3.47 10.74
C VAL A 281 -8.89 -2.50 10.99
N GLY A 282 -8.75 -1.44 10.16
CA GLY A 282 -7.72 -0.42 10.35
C GLY A 282 -7.94 0.38 11.63
N ILE A 283 -9.20 0.73 11.95
CA ILE A 283 -9.55 1.39 13.21
C ILE A 283 -9.32 0.45 14.40
N ALA A 284 -9.67 -0.85 14.26
CA ALA A 284 -9.41 -1.84 15.31
C ALA A 284 -7.91 -1.88 15.69
N GLY A 285 -7.02 -1.91 14.69
CA GLY A 285 -5.58 -1.86 14.91
C GLY A 285 -5.13 -0.55 15.59
N GLY A 286 -5.68 0.59 15.16
CA GLY A 286 -5.41 1.89 15.77
C GLY A 286 -5.87 1.96 17.23
N LEU A 287 -7.09 1.51 17.54
CA LEU A 287 -7.63 1.44 18.89
C LEU A 287 -6.82 0.50 19.79
N ALA A 288 -6.46 -0.68 19.29
CA ALA A 288 -5.63 -1.63 20.02
C ALA A 288 -4.26 -1.01 20.41
N TRP A 289 -3.68 -0.24 19.50
CA TRP A 289 -2.42 0.47 19.73
C TRP A 289 -2.55 1.60 20.75
N GLU A 290 -3.55 2.48 20.59
CA GLU A 290 -3.73 3.64 21.46
C GLU A 290 -4.19 3.24 22.87
N LEU A 291 -5.14 2.31 22.98
CA LEU A 291 -5.67 1.85 24.26
C LEU A 291 -4.82 0.77 24.94
N LYS A 292 -3.76 0.26 24.26
CA LYS A 292 -2.89 -0.84 24.74
C LYS A 292 -3.67 -2.09 25.14
N ARG A 293 -4.70 -2.44 24.36
CA ARG A 293 -5.56 -3.61 24.61
C ARG A 293 -5.81 -4.40 23.34
N SER A 294 -6.04 -5.71 23.46
CA SER A 294 -6.24 -6.64 22.33
C SER A 294 -7.67 -7.15 22.19
N ASP A 295 -8.57 -6.76 23.05
CA ASP A 295 -9.96 -7.23 23.13
C ASP A 295 -10.94 -6.29 22.40
N ILE A 296 -10.52 -5.73 21.27
CA ILE A 296 -11.38 -4.93 20.40
C ILE A 296 -12.32 -5.86 19.63
N ILE A 297 -13.62 -5.60 19.72
CA ILE A 297 -14.66 -6.41 19.10
C ILE A 297 -15.00 -5.84 17.72
N MET A 298 -15.10 -6.70 16.72
CA MET A 298 -15.57 -6.28 15.40
C MET A 298 -17.10 -6.13 15.40
N PHE A 299 -17.56 -5.03 14.80
CA PHE A 299 -18.96 -4.69 14.68
C PHE A 299 -19.40 -4.70 13.21
N ASP A 300 -20.47 -5.38 12.87
CA ASP A 300 -21.13 -5.46 11.57
C ASP A 300 -20.25 -5.97 10.43
N LYS A 301 -19.09 -5.38 10.19
CA LYS A 301 -18.18 -5.74 9.09
C LYS A 301 -16.99 -6.56 9.62
N GLN A 302 -16.86 -7.80 9.14
CA GLN A 302 -15.75 -8.70 9.53
C GLN A 302 -14.46 -8.41 8.74
N GLY A 303 -14.60 -7.87 7.52
CA GLY A 303 -13.47 -7.55 6.65
C GLY A 303 -12.54 -8.73 6.40
N GLU A 304 -11.24 -8.47 6.48
CA GLU A 304 -10.18 -9.49 6.29
C GLU A 304 -10.06 -10.47 7.47
N LEU A 305 -10.71 -10.17 8.61
CA LEU A 305 -10.67 -11.01 9.80
C LEU A 305 -11.72 -12.12 9.79
N LYS A 306 -12.61 -12.17 8.78
CA LYS A 306 -13.74 -13.12 8.73
C LYS A 306 -13.33 -14.55 9.07
N TYR A 307 -12.28 -15.07 8.43
CA TYR A 307 -11.83 -16.43 8.66
C TYR A 307 -11.41 -16.68 10.12
N GLY A 308 -10.66 -15.73 10.71
CA GLY A 308 -10.23 -15.84 12.11
C GLY A 308 -11.38 -15.64 13.11
N LEU A 309 -12.36 -14.80 12.77
CA LEU A 309 -13.55 -14.59 13.62
C LEU A 309 -14.51 -15.78 13.66
N ASP A 310 -14.43 -16.66 12.66
CA ASP A 310 -15.22 -17.90 12.62
C ASP A 310 -14.60 -19.02 13.48
N TRP A 311 -13.40 -18.81 14.05
CA TRP A 311 -12.73 -19.81 14.89
C TRP A 311 -13.37 -19.93 16.28
N PRO A 312 -13.32 -21.13 16.91
CA PRO A 312 -13.94 -21.35 18.22
C PRO A 312 -13.39 -20.44 19.34
N ASP A 313 -12.11 -20.08 19.28
CA ASP A 313 -11.45 -19.22 20.27
C ASP A 313 -11.69 -17.72 20.03
N ALA A 314 -12.31 -17.34 18.90
CA ALA A 314 -12.73 -15.99 18.60
C ALA A 314 -14.20 -15.69 18.94
N GLN A 315 -14.89 -16.64 19.60
CA GLN A 315 -16.29 -16.43 20.01
C GLN A 315 -16.41 -15.19 20.90
N GLY A 316 -17.36 -14.31 20.55
CA GLY A 316 -17.53 -13.03 21.25
C GLY A 316 -16.71 -11.86 20.69
N SER A 317 -15.81 -12.10 19.73
CA SER A 317 -15.03 -11.04 19.07
C SER A 317 -15.74 -10.36 17.89
N PHE A 318 -17.00 -10.75 17.61
CA PHE A 318 -17.83 -10.16 16.56
C PHE A 318 -19.27 -9.97 17.02
N VAL A 319 -19.85 -8.82 16.69
CA VAL A 319 -21.26 -8.50 16.94
C VAL A 319 -21.87 -7.95 15.65
N SER A 320 -22.93 -8.58 15.16
CA SER A 320 -23.66 -8.08 13.97
C SER A 320 -24.51 -6.86 14.32
N GLN A 321 -24.77 -5.99 13.35
CA GLN A 321 -25.65 -4.84 13.53
C GLN A 321 -27.05 -5.24 14.03
N ALA A 322 -27.61 -6.32 13.45
CA ALA A 322 -28.92 -6.81 13.85
C ALA A 322 -28.97 -7.34 15.29
N GLY A 323 -27.90 -7.95 15.78
CA GLY A 323 -27.80 -8.49 17.15
C GLY A 323 -27.31 -7.49 18.19
N PHE A 324 -26.94 -6.27 17.77
CA PHE A 324 -26.29 -5.32 18.67
C PHE A 324 -27.18 -4.87 19.83
N ALA A 325 -28.46 -4.63 19.59
CA ALA A 325 -29.37 -4.17 20.64
C ALA A 325 -29.48 -5.17 21.79
N ASP A 326 -29.63 -6.46 21.48
CA ASP A 326 -29.71 -7.55 22.48
C ASP A 326 -28.36 -7.74 23.17
N TRP A 327 -27.28 -7.70 22.40
CA TRP A 327 -25.92 -7.78 22.92
C TRP A 327 -25.63 -6.62 23.89
N LEU A 328 -26.01 -5.40 23.52
CA LEU A 328 -25.85 -4.21 24.35
C LEU A 328 -26.62 -4.32 25.66
N ALA A 329 -27.89 -4.75 25.61
CA ALA A 329 -28.71 -4.96 26.79
C ALA A 329 -28.09 -5.95 27.78
N ALA A 330 -27.43 -7.00 27.28
CA ALA A 330 -26.77 -8.01 28.10
C ALA A 330 -25.43 -7.54 28.70
N HIS A 331 -24.71 -6.64 28.03
CA HIS A 331 -23.32 -6.29 28.38
C HIS A 331 -23.15 -4.92 29.04
N ARG A 332 -24.06 -3.94 28.77
CA ARG A 332 -23.91 -2.58 29.32
C ARG A 332 -23.98 -2.51 30.85
N GLN A 333 -24.60 -3.50 31.50
CA GLN A 333 -24.62 -3.58 32.97
C GLN A 333 -23.25 -3.93 33.56
N GLN A 334 -22.36 -4.53 32.77
CA GLN A 334 -21.02 -4.93 33.20
C GLN A 334 -20.00 -3.78 33.08
N GLY A 335 -20.36 -2.69 32.44
CA GLY A 335 -19.53 -1.50 32.26
C GLY A 335 -19.87 -0.73 30.98
N PRO A 336 -19.25 0.45 30.78
CA PRO A 336 -19.50 1.26 29.59
C PRO A 336 -19.13 0.51 28.31
N VAL A 337 -19.95 0.67 27.25
CA VAL A 337 -19.73 0.14 25.91
C VAL A 337 -19.48 1.29 24.95
N SER A 338 -18.39 1.23 24.23
CA SER A 338 -18.00 2.26 23.25
C SER A 338 -17.87 1.69 21.85
N LEU A 339 -18.44 2.38 20.87
CA LEU A 339 -18.27 2.11 19.43
C LEU A 339 -17.44 3.23 18.82
N VAL A 340 -16.41 2.85 18.04
CA VAL A 340 -15.67 3.78 17.15
C VAL A 340 -15.86 3.30 15.71
N LEU A 341 -16.68 4.00 14.98
CA LEU A 341 -17.14 3.59 13.65
C LEU A 341 -16.53 4.46 12.55
N LEU A 342 -16.14 3.85 11.44
CA LEU A 342 -15.77 4.55 10.22
C LEU A 342 -16.99 4.58 9.29
N MET A 343 -17.54 5.78 9.09
CA MET A 343 -18.68 6.01 8.22
C MET A 343 -18.29 5.95 6.74
N ASP A 344 -19.18 5.42 5.91
CA ASP A 344 -19.02 5.49 4.46
C ASP A 344 -19.26 6.93 3.95
N LYS A 345 -18.81 7.21 2.72
CA LYS A 345 -18.96 8.57 2.18
C LYS A 345 -20.43 8.92 1.98
N GLY A 346 -20.89 9.95 2.70
CA GLY A 346 -22.26 10.45 2.61
C GLY A 346 -23.22 9.81 3.62
N GLU A 347 -22.77 8.87 4.44
CA GLU A 347 -23.52 8.39 5.60
C GLU A 347 -23.43 9.38 6.75
N SER A 348 -24.51 9.48 7.52
CA SER A 348 -24.61 10.26 8.74
C SER A 348 -24.84 9.33 9.93
N MET A 349 -24.38 9.75 11.11
CA MET A 349 -24.66 9.05 12.36
C MET A 349 -26.17 8.81 12.58
N LEU A 350 -27.02 9.70 12.07
CA LEU A 350 -28.47 9.62 12.18
C LEU A 350 -29.08 8.47 11.35
N ASP A 351 -28.36 7.98 10.34
CA ASP A 351 -28.83 6.91 9.45
C ASP A 351 -28.55 5.52 10.03
N LEU A 352 -27.78 5.44 11.12
CA LEU A 352 -27.44 4.16 11.76
C LEU A 352 -28.63 3.65 12.59
N PRO A 353 -29.13 2.43 12.33
CA PRO A 353 -30.19 1.81 13.12
C PRO A 353 -29.63 1.24 14.44
N LEU A 354 -29.08 2.13 15.26
CA LEU A 354 -28.51 1.81 16.57
C LEU A 354 -29.35 2.39 17.69
N PRO A 355 -29.36 1.77 18.88
CA PRO A 355 -29.93 2.38 20.06
C PRO A 355 -29.35 3.78 20.30
N LYS A 356 -30.14 4.67 20.90
CA LYS A 356 -29.68 6.03 21.19
C LYS A 356 -28.49 5.98 22.16
N PRO A 357 -27.33 6.54 21.79
CA PRO A 357 -26.16 6.58 22.68
C PRO A 357 -26.37 7.63 23.78
N ASP A 358 -25.67 7.44 24.91
CA ASP A 358 -25.62 8.42 25.99
C ASP A 358 -24.66 9.57 25.63
N ASN A 359 -23.53 9.26 25.00
CA ASN A 359 -22.57 10.22 24.48
C ASN A 359 -22.27 9.92 23.00
N ALA A 360 -22.15 10.95 22.19
CA ALA A 360 -21.77 10.83 20.79
C ALA A 360 -20.81 11.96 20.40
N TYR A 361 -19.81 11.64 19.62
CA TYR A 361 -18.86 12.61 19.07
C TYR A 361 -18.47 12.18 17.64
N GLU A 362 -18.35 13.14 16.73
CA GLU A 362 -18.00 12.89 15.33
C GLU A 362 -16.81 13.77 14.94
N LEU A 363 -15.80 13.14 14.33
CA LEU A 363 -14.65 13.84 13.75
C LEU A 363 -14.40 13.30 12.33
N GLY A 364 -14.74 14.12 11.35
CA GLY A 364 -14.62 13.74 9.94
C GLY A 364 -15.55 12.59 9.57
N ARG A 365 -15.00 11.39 9.39
CA ARG A 365 -15.74 10.16 9.10
C ARG A 365 -15.71 9.16 10.24
N VAL A 366 -15.04 9.50 11.32
CA VAL A 366 -14.94 8.63 12.51
C VAL A 366 -15.95 9.11 13.54
N VAL A 367 -16.79 8.20 13.99
CA VAL A 367 -17.86 8.47 14.95
C VAL A 367 -17.60 7.67 16.22
N PHE A 368 -17.68 8.32 17.37
CA PHE A 368 -17.65 7.71 18.68
C PHE A 368 -19.05 7.72 19.28
N LEU A 369 -19.52 6.55 19.73
CA LEU A 369 -20.78 6.38 20.44
C LEU A 369 -20.50 5.66 21.74
N GLN A 370 -21.10 6.12 22.84
CA GLN A 370 -20.95 5.49 24.15
C GLN A 370 -22.29 5.21 24.80
N TYR A 371 -22.38 4.05 25.41
CA TYR A 371 -23.52 3.57 26.19
C TYR A 371 -23.04 3.31 27.61
N LEU A 372 -23.58 4.05 28.56
CA LEU A 372 -23.24 3.95 29.99
C LEU A 372 -24.06 2.81 30.63
N PRO A 373 -23.59 2.23 31.75
CA PRO A 373 -24.38 1.28 32.55
C PRO A 373 -25.73 1.86 32.94
N GLN A 374 -26.77 1.06 32.85
CA GLN A 374 -28.13 1.42 33.29
C GLN A 374 -28.54 0.58 34.45
#